data_1b86771bdd2af8b1657fcb498ba46fbf
#
_entry.id   1b86771bdd2af8b1657fcb498ba46fbf
#
_cell.length_a   1.000
_cell.length_b   1.000
_cell.length_c   1.000
_cell.angle_alpha   90.00
_cell.angle_beta   90.00
_cell.angle_gamma   90.00
#
_symmetry.space_group_name_H-M   'P 1'
#
loop_
_entity.id
_entity.type
_entity.pdbx_description
1 polymer ?
#
loop_
_entity_poly.entity_id
_entity_poly.type
_entity_poly.pdbx_seq_one_letter_code
_entity_poly.pdbx_strand_id
1 'polypeptide(L)'
;FEYRPPAHVRALAPSAGPAEGGALVGVTGSGFSHRAALLGALACRFNRSAAAAAWRGASALHCVAPAHGAGVVGVEVTQNGQQHTASGVQFEYRHAVAHGVHPRGGPARGGSLLEVRGAGGHAAGTRGAVWCRFGAADAVSATHAGTELAARCVAPPAADALLGRAAQQVDSPEGLVAGVTIAARDGVGTIKTFEVA
;
A
#
# COMPACT_ATOMS: atom_id res chain seq x y z
N PHE A 1 18.05 -37.55 -1.79
CA PHE A 1 18.59 -36.22 -1.50
C PHE A 1 18.92 -35.54 -2.83
N GLU A 2 18.37 -34.37 -3.08
CA GLU A 2 18.56 -33.64 -4.36
C GLU A 2 19.43 -32.41 -4.10
N TYR A 3 20.61 -32.37 -4.69
CA TYR A 3 21.46 -31.19 -4.69
C TYR A 3 20.92 -30.17 -5.71
N ARG A 4 20.59 -28.98 -5.25
CA ARG A 4 20.17 -27.88 -6.11
C ARG A 4 21.15 -26.71 -5.99
N PRO A 5 21.39 -25.98 -7.07
CA PRO A 5 22.16 -24.76 -6.98
C PRO A 5 21.45 -23.78 -6.04
N PRO A 6 22.18 -22.96 -5.27
CA PRO A 6 21.59 -21.98 -4.38
C PRO A 6 20.72 -21.01 -5.16
N ALA A 7 19.58 -20.64 -4.57
CA ALA A 7 18.73 -19.60 -5.14
C ALA A 7 19.45 -18.25 -5.08
N HIS A 8 19.19 -17.41 -6.06
CA HIS A 8 19.74 -16.06 -6.14
C HIS A 8 18.64 -15.07 -6.56
N VAL A 9 18.51 -13.95 -5.84
CA VAL A 9 17.63 -12.84 -6.21
C VAL A 9 18.41 -11.84 -7.04
N ARG A 10 17.87 -11.42 -8.17
CA ARG A 10 18.50 -10.47 -9.08
C ARG A 10 17.89 -9.09 -8.98
N ALA A 11 16.55 -9.00 -8.94
CA ALA A 11 15.84 -7.73 -8.92
C ALA A 11 14.43 -7.86 -8.32
N LEU A 12 13.89 -6.73 -7.91
CA LEU A 12 12.52 -6.56 -7.44
C LEU A 12 11.76 -5.58 -8.35
N ALA A 13 10.50 -5.86 -8.57
CA ALA A 13 9.59 -4.96 -9.28
C ALA A 13 8.20 -4.98 -8.61
N PRO A 14 7.73 -3.88 -7.99
CA PRO A 14 8.48 -2.64 -7.73
C PRO A 14 9.61 -2.83 -6.70
N SER A 15 10.58 -1.92 -6.68
CA SER A 15 11.66 -1.87 -5.67
C SER A 15 11.35 -0.96 -4.49
N ALA A 16 10.16 -0.34 -4.48
CA ALA A 16 9.68 0.49 -3.38
C ALA A 16 8.17 0.28 -3.19
N GLY A 17 7.69 0.54 -1.99
CA GLY A 17 6.27 0.43 -1.66
C GLY A 17 5.93 1.10 -0.33
N PRO A 18 4.64 1.08 0.04
CA PRO A 18 4.17 1.74 1.24
C PRO A 18 4.69 1.06 2.52
N ALA A 19 4.99 1.87 3.53
CA ALA A 19 5.39 1.42 4.85
C ALA A 19 4.30 0.56 5.54
N GLU A 20 3.06 0.75 5.15
CA GLU A 20 1.88 -0.01 5.58
C GLU A 20 1.90 -1.46 5.05
N GLY A 21 2.79 -1.76 4.11
CA GLY A 21 2.84 -3.07 3.46
C GLY A 21 1.80 -3.24 2.36
N GLY A 22 1.55 -4.49 1.97
CA GLY A 22 0.55 -4.83 0.96
C GLY A 22 1.02 -4.72 -0.49
N ALA A 23 2.23 -4.20 -0.76
CA ALA A 23 2.79 -4.15 -2.10
C ALA A 23 3.04 -5.56 -2.64
N LEU A 24 2.50 -5.86 -3.82
CA LEU A 24 2.82 -7.10 -4.54
C LEU A 24 4.17 -6.90 -5.25
N VAL A 25 5.19 -7.56 -4.76
CA VAL A 25 6.57 -7.47 -5.25
C VAL A 25 6.88 -8.69 -6.11
N GLY A 26 7.16 -8.46 -7.38
CA GLY A 26 7.75 -9.45 -8.27
C GLY A 26 9.24 -9.60 -7.95
N VAL A 27 9.67 -10.80 -7.65
CA VAL A 27 11.07 -11.15 -7.37
C VAL A 27 11.60 -11.93 -8.56
N THR A 28 12.61 -11.39 -9.23
CA THR A 28 13.30 -12.09 -10.33
C THR A 28 14.63 -12.61 -9.85
N GLY A 29 15.00 -13.79 -10.34
CA GLY A 29 16.21 -14.46 -9.89
C GLY A 29 16.46 -15.78 -10.58
N SER A 30 17.00 -16.75 -9.85
CA SER A 30 17.24 -18.11 -10.34
C SER A 30 17.18 -19.13 -9.20
N GLY A 31 16.95 -20.40 -9.56
CA GLY A 31 16.99 -21.52 -8.61
C GLY A 31 15.76 -21.61 -7.70
N PHE A 32 14.65 -20.97 -8.04
CA PHE A 32 13.42 -21.04 -7.23
C PHE A 32 12.70 -22.37 -7.41
N SER A 33 12.50 -23.09 -6.31
CA SER A 33 11.97 -24.43 -6.30
C SER A 33 10.44 -24.47 -6.22
N HIS A 34 9.79 -25.10 -7.22
CA HIS A 34 8.36 -25.40 -7.16
C HIS A 34 8.00 -26.31 -5.98
N ARG A 35 8.87 -27.29 -5.67
CA ARG A 35 8.65 -28.20 -4.53
C ARG A 35 8.65 -27.45 -3.19
N ALA A 36 9.54 -26.45 -3.01
CA ALA A 36 9.52 -25.64 -1.79
C ALA A 36 8.22 -24.84 -1.65
N ALA A 37 7.66 -24.36 -2.76
CA ALA A 37 6.35 -23.71 -2.76
C ALA A 37 5.22 -24.66 -2.36
N LEU A 38 5.19 -25.88 -2.91
CA LEU A 38 4.19 -26.90 -2.57
C LEU A 38 4.26 -27.31 -1.09
N LEU A 39 5.45 -27.29 -0.50
CA LEU A 39 5.67 -27.61 0.92
C LEU A 39 5.45 -26.40 1.86
N GLY A 40 5.07 -25.22 1.32
CA GLY A 40 4.90 -24.00 2.12
C GLY A 40 6.21 -23.44 2.68
N ALA A 41 7.37 -23.91 2.19
CA ALA A 41 8.70 -23.53 2.67
C ALA A 41 9.32 -22.36 1.88
N LEU A 42 8.65 -21.94 0.79
CA LEU A 42 9.12 -20.84 -0.03
C LEU A 42 8.60 -19.51 0.53
N ALA A 43 9.51 -18.63 0.93
CA ALA A 43 9.14 -17.31 1.48
C ALA A 43 10.13 -16.23 1.09
N CYS A 44 9.65 -14.99 1.01
CA CYS A 44 10.47 -13.78 0.95
C CYS A 44 10.65 -13.23 2.36
N ARG A 45 11.85 -12.77 2.69
CA ARG A 45 12.16 -12.09 3.93
C ARG A 45 12.52 -10.64 3.65
N PHE A 46 11.74 -9.73 4.19
CA PHE A 46 11.98 -8.29 4.18
C PHE A 46 12.57 -7.91 5.55
N ASN A 47 13.89 -7.70 5.62
CA ASN A 47 14.61 -7.57 6.87
C ASN A 47 14.37 -8.78 7.79
N ARG A 48 13.56 -8.62 8.85
CA ARG A 48 13.19 -9.69 9.81
C ARG A 48 11.81 -10.28 9.58
N SER A 49 11.00 -9.66 8.72
CA SER A 49 9.61 -10.09 8.46
C SER A 49 9.55 -11.01 7.25
N ALA A 50 8.97 -12.19 7.44
CA ALA A 50 8.78 -13.16 6.37
C ALA A 50 7.37 -13.05 5.78
N ALA A 51 7.27 -13.24 4.47
CA ALA A 51 6.02 -13.32 3.73
C ALA A 51 6.05 -14.53 2.81
N ALA A 52 4.96 -15.29 2.77
CA ALA A 52 4.84 -16.44 1.86
C ALA A 52 5.05 -16.00 0.41
N ALA A 53 5.80 -16.79 -0.35
CA ALA A 53 6.07 -16.52 -1.75
C ALA A 53 5.20 -17.38 -2.66
N ALA A 54 4.54 -16.73 -3.62
CA ALA A 54 3.85 -17.42 -4.70
C ALA A 54 4.85 -17.72 -5.84
N TRP A 55 5.08 -18.99 -6.10
CA TRP A 55 5.95 -19.42 -7.18
C TRP A 55 5.32 -19.14 -8.55
N ARG A 56 6.07 -18.55 -9.46
CA ARG A 56 5.66 -18.24 -10.83
C ARG A 56 6.53 -18.93 -11.87
N GLY A 57 7.72 -19.38 -11.45
CA GLY A 57 8.69 -20.07 -12.29
C GLY A 57 10.02 -20.22 -11.57
N ALA A 58 10.94 -20.96 -12.16
CA ALA A 58 12.30 -21.14 -11.59
C ALA A 58 13.09 -19.84 -11.47
N SER A 59 12.63 -18.77 -12.14
CA SER A 59 13.25 -17.44 -12.14
C SER A 59 12.36 -16.32 -11.63
N ALA A 60 11.13 -16.63 -11.19
CA ALA A 60 10.16 -15.62 -10.77
C ALA A 60 9.30 -16.05 -9.59
N LEU A 61 9.13 -15.16 -8.63
CA LEU A 61 8.22 -15.29 -7.48
C LEU A 61 7.41 -13.99 -7.31
N HIS A 62 6.29 -14.10 -6.62
CA HIS A 62 5.55 -12.95 -6.11
C HIS A 62 5.47 -13.02 -4.59
N CYS A 63 5.77 -11.92 -3.92
CA CYS A 63 5.61 -11.77 -2.48
C CYS A 63 4.82 -10.51 -2.16
N VAL A 64 4.02 -10.57 -1.11
CA VAL A 64 3.36 -9.36 -0.58
C VAL A 64 4.28 -8.78 0.50
N ALA A 65 4.73 -7.55 0.31
CA ALA A 65 5.57 -6.87 1.29
C ALA A 65 4.81 -6.71 2.62
N PRO A 66 5.36 -7.17 3.75
CA PRO A 66 4.76 -6.95 5.05
C PRO A 66 4.85 -5.47 5.45
N ALA A 67 4.07 -5.02 6.44
CA ALA A 67 4.22 -3.70 7.03
C ALA A 67 5.60 -3.55 7.69
N HIS A 68 6.23 -2.39 7.50
CA HIS A 68 7.56 -2.07 8.04
C HIS A 68 7.70 -0.55 8.23
N GLY A 69 8.58 -0.13 9.11
CA GLY A 69 8.95 1.29 9.20
C GLY A 69 9.53 1.79 7.87
N ALA A 70 9.35 3.08 7.57
CA ALA A 70 9.96 3.67 6.38
C ALA A 70 11.49 3.51 6.39
N GLY A 71 12.07 3.23 5.23
CA GLY A 71 13.50 3.00 5.06
C GLY A 71 13.80 1.86 4.10
N VAL A 72 15.07 1.63 3.84
CA VAL A 72 15.57 0.61 2.93
C VAL A 72 15.88 -0.68 3.67
N VAL A 73 15.38 -1.81 3.18
CA VAL A 73 15.59 -3.13 3.78
C VAL A 73 16.11 -4.13 2.75
N GLY A 74 16.91 -5.08 3.19
CA GLY A 74 17.31 -6.21 2.37
C GLY A 74 16.14 -7.17 2.14
N VAL A 75 16.04 -7.70 0.92
CA VAL A 75 15.06 -8.74 0.56
C VAL A 75 15.78 -10.01 0.17
N GLU A 76 15.43 -11.08 0.84
CA GLU A 76 16.00 -12.40 0.65
C GLU A 76 14.91 -13.44 0.45
N VAL A 77 15.25 -14.56 -0.15
CA VAL A 77 14.35 -15.69 -0.36
C VAL A 77 14.86 -16.89 0.41
N THR A 78 13.96 -17.59 1.07
CA THR A 78 14.23 -18.90 1.66
C THR A 78 13.41 -19.97 0.97
N GLN A 79 13.93 -21.19 0.91
CA GLN A 79 13.26 -22.37 0.36
C GLN A 79 13.11 -23.50 1.41
N ASN A 80 13.58 -23.27 2.63
CA ASN A 80 13.53 -24.24 3.72
C ASN A 80 13.31 -23.59 5.11
N GLY A 81 13.11 -22.28 5.15
CA GLY A 81 12.93 -21.51 6.38
C GLY A 81 14.22 -21.28 7.20
N GLN A 82 15.34 -21.84 6.79
CA GLN A 82 16.61 -21.79 7.55
C GLN A 82 17.70 -20.99 6.81
N GLN A 83 17.88 -21.27 5.54
CA GLN A 83 18.88 -20.60 4.70
C GLN A 83 18.19 -19.54 3.85
N HIS A 84 18.83 -18.40 3.74
CA HIS A 84 18.37 -17.27 2.97
C HIS A 84 19.39 -16.90 1.89
N THR A 85 18.90 -16.34 0.78
CA THR A 85 19.78 -15.77 -0.23
C THR A 85 20.49 -14.56 0.35
N ALA A 86 21.75 -14.33 -0.05
CA ALA A 86 22.52 -13.15 0.33
C ALA A 86 22.83 -12.30 -0.92
N SER A 87 21.78 -11.92 -1.65
CA SER A 87 21.90 -11.28 -2.96
C SER A 87 22.07 -9.75 -2.91
N GLY A 88 21.92 -9.13 -1.74
CA GLY A 88 22.09 -7.69 -1.53
C GLY A 88 20.98 -6.82 -2.16
N VAL A 89 19.91 -7.42 -2.65
CA VAL A 89 18.79 -6.69 -3.26
C VAL A 89 17.96 -6.00 -2.18
N GLN A 90 17.53 -4.77 -2.43
CA GLN A 90 16.88 -3.92 -1.45
C GLN A 90 15.48 -3.51 -1.90
N PHE A 91 14.61 -3.30 -0.92
CA PHE A 91 13.27 -2.73 -1.07
C PHE A 91 13.14 -1.51 -0.18
N GLU A 92 12.60 -0.42 -0.73
CA GLU A 92 12.41 0.83 0.00
C GLU A 92 10.97 0.96 0.49
N TYR A 93 10.78 1.05 1.79
CA TYR A 93 9.50 1.39 2.40
C TYR A 93 9.36 2.90 2.52
N ARG A 94 8.25 3.44 2.00
CA ARG A 94 7.95 4.88 2.02
C ARG A 94 6.65 5.14 2.75
N HIS A 95 6.58 6.24 3.49
CA HIS A 95 5.29 6.72 3.99
C HIS A 95 4.46 7.27 2.83
N ALA A 96 3.17 6.92 2.80
CA ALA A 96 2.23 7.58 1.92
C ALA A 96 1.96 8.99 2.45
N VAL A 97 2.11 9.99 1.61
CA VAL A 97 1.85 11.41 1.95
C VAL A 97 0.91 11.98 0.90
N ALA A 98 -0.23 12.48 1.34
CA ALA A 98 -1.14 13.22 0.47
C ALA A 98 -0.72 14.70 0.42
N HIS A 99 -0.51 15.23 -0.78
CA HIS A 99 -0.04 16.60 -1.00
C HIS A 99 -1.16 17.55 -1.37
N GLY A 100 -2.29 17.06 -1.86
CA GLY A 100 -3.40 17.91 -2.24
C GLY A 100 -4.59 17.17 -2.80
N VAL A 101 -5.70 17.89 -2.84
CA VAL A 101 -6.96 17.44 -3.39
C VAL A 101 -7.44 18.42 -4.46
N HIS A 102 -7.98 17.90 -5.56
CA HIS A 102 -8.57 18.71 -6.62
C HIS A 102 -9.89 18.09 -7.11
N PRO A 103 -10.98 18.89 -7.26
CA PRO A 103 -11.12 20.29 -6.84
C PRO A 103 -11.14 20.42 -5.30
N ARG A 104 -10.80 21.62 -4.78
CA ARG A 104 -10.78 21.90 -3.35
C ARG A 104 -12.16 22.22 -2.78
N GLY A 105 -13.18 22.35 -3.62
CA GLY A 105 -14.55 22.65 -3.23
C GLY A 105 -15.53 22.05 -4.21
N GLY A 106 -16.78 21.91 -3.77
CA GLY A 106 -17.86 21.33 -4.55
C GLY A 106 -19.23 21.71 -3.99
N PRO A 107 -20.31 21.32 -4.66
CA PRO A 107 -21.66 21.60 -4.21
C PRO A 107 -21.95 20.90 -2.87
N ALA A 108 -22.69 21.57 -1.99
CA ALA A 108 -23.06 21.04 -0.68
C ALA A 108 -23.88 19.73 -0.75
N ARG A 109 -24.54 19.47 -1.87
CA ARG A 109 -25.26 18.21 -2.13
C ARG A 109 -24.35 17.02 -2.41
N GLY A 110 -23.03 17.22 -2.49
CA GLY A 110 -22.06 16.19 -2.83
C GLY A 110 -22.00 15.87 -4.34
N GLY A 111 -21.47 14.71 -4.67
CA GLY A 111 -21.39 14.20 -6.05
C GLY A 111 -20.16 14.66 -6.84
N SER A 112 -19.32 15.55 -6.30
CA SER A 112 -18.09 15.97 -6.95
C SER A 112 -17.06 14.84 -6.95
N LEU A 113 -16.48 14.56 -8.09
CA LEU A 113 -15.32 13.67 -8.20
C LEU A 113 -14.08 14.45 -7.78
N LEU A 114 -13.40 13.95 -6.76
CA LEU A 114 -12.13 14.51 -6.29
C LEU A 114 -10.98 13.59 -6.68
N GLU A 115 -9.86 14.19 -7.04
CA GLU A 115 -8.59 13.53 -7.21
C GLU A 115 -7.65 13.96 -6.08
N VAL A 116 -7.21 12.99 -5.31
CA VAL A 116 -6.20 13.20 -4.26
C VAL A 116 -4.86 12.79 -4.80
N ARG A 117 -3.88 13.68 -4.71
CA ARG A 117 -2.51 13.47 -5.17
C ARG A 117 -1.57 13.37 -4.00
N GLY A 118 -0.59 12.49 -4.11
CA GLY A 118 0.39 12.27 -3.06
C GLY A 118 1.61 11.51 -3.57
N ALA A 119 2.49 11.15 -2.65
CA ALA A 119 3.68 10.35 -2.90
C ALA A 119 3.77 9.18 -1.92
N GLY A 120 4.58 8.18 -2.23
CA GLY A 120 4.82 7.03 -1.35
C GLY A 120 3.68 6.01 -1.31
N GLY A 121 2.61 6.23 -2.07
CA GLY A 121 1.47 5.34 -2.15
C GLY A 121 1.76 4.04 -2.90
N HIS A 122 0.73 3.25 -3.06
CA HIS A 122 0.79 1.93 -3.66
C HIS A 122 1.20 2.02 -5.14
N ALA A 123 2.24 1.31 -5.53
CA ALA A 123 2.51 1.06 -6.94
C ALA A 123 1.32 0.32 -7.59
N ALA A 124 1.09 0.57 -8.87
CA ALA A 124 0.06 -0.13 -9.64
C ALA A 124 0.20 -1.66 -9.45
N GLY A 125 -0.88 -2.30 -8.97
CA GLY A 125 -0.88 -3.74 -8.68
C GLY A 125 -0.98 -4.12 -7.21
N THR A 126 -0.97 -3.17 -6.28
CA THR A 126 -1.20 -3.47 -4.86
C THR A 126 -2.68 -3.73 -4.60
N ARG A 127 -2.98 -4.82 -3.89
CA ARG A 127 -4.33 -5.26 -3.56
C ARG A 127 -4.93 -4.53 -2.34
N GLY A 128 -4.51 -3.31 -2.06
CA GLY A 128 -5.08 -2.51 -0.97
C GLY A 128 -6.31 -1.74 -1.45
N ALA A 129 -7.46 -1.89 -0.78
CA ALA A 129 -8.57 -1.00 -1.00
C ALA A 129 -8.25 0.37 -0.37
N VAL A 130 -8.47 1.44 -1.11
CA VAL A 130 -8.27 2.81 -0.68
C VAL A 130 -9.62 3.46 -0.45
N TRP A 131 -9.74 4.25 0.60
CA TRP A 131 -10.96 4.99 0.93
C TRP A 131 -10.63 6.45 1.19
N CYS A 132 -11.58 7.31 0.88
CA CYS A 132 -11.56 8.71 1.29
C CYS A 132 -12.57 8.91 2.41
N ARG A 133 -12.20 9.64 3.42
CA ARG A 133 -13.11 10.09 4.48
C ARG A 133 -13.19 11.61 4.48
N PHE A 134 -14.39 12.13 4.52
CA PHE A 134 -14.70 13.56 4.49
C PHE A 134 -15.24 13.95 5.87
N GLY A 135 -14.40 14.61 6.67
CA GLY A 135 -14.78 14.97 8.03
C GLY A 135 -15.26 13.75 8.84
N ALA A 136 -16.50 13.80 9.30
CA ALA A 136 -17.13 12.74 10.08
C ALA A 136 -17.94 11.73 9.26
N ALA A 137 -18.08 11.93 7.95
CA ALA A 137 -18.82 11.01 7.08
C ALA A 137 -18.17 9.62 7.04
N ASP A 138 -18.97 8.64 6.66
CA ASP A 138 -18.48 7.29 6.39
C ASP A 138 -17.42 7.31 5.26
N ALA A 139 -16.50 6.38 5.35
CA ALA A 139 -15.45 6.27 4.35
C ALA A 139 -16.03 5.81 3.00
N VAL A 140 -15.74 6.58 1.95
CA VAL A 140 -16.16 6.29 0.57
C VAL A 140 -15.04 5.53 -0.15
N SER A 141 -15.39 4.46 -0.86
CA SER A 141 -14.40 3.72 -1.65
C SER A 141 -13.76 4.61 -2.70
N ALA A 142 -12.45 4.50 -2.83
CA ALA A 142 -11.67 5.22 -3.82
C ALA A 142 -11.17 4.29 -4.92
N THR A 143 -11.06 4.83 -6.13
CA THR A 143 -10.40 4.15 -7.24
C THR A 143 -8.95 4.62 -7.34
N HIS A 144 -8.05 3.68 -7.52
CA HIS A 144 -6.63 3.99 -7.73
C HIS A 144 -6.40 4.57 -9.11
N ALA A 145 -5.64 5.65 -9.22
CA ALA A 145 -5.33 6.29 -10.50
C ALA A 145 -3.80 6.46 -10.62
N GLY A 146 -3.15 5.56 -11.37
CA GLY A 146 -1.74 5.71 -11.74
C GLY A 146 -0.73 5.00 -10.86
N THR A 147 0.55 5.37 -10.98
CA THR A 147 1.72 4.75 -10.33
C THR A 147 2.12 5.42 -9.02
N GLU A 148 1.59 6.60 -8.73
CA GLU A 148 1.77 7.34 -7.48
C GLU A 148 0.49 7.28 -6.65
N LEU A 149 0.53 7.83 -5.42
CA LEU A 149 -0.68 7.93 -4.59
C LEU A 149 -1.66 8.91 -5.29
N ALA A 150 -2.44 8.39 -6.20
CA ALA A 150 -3.57 9.09 -6.78
C ALA A 150 -4.83 8.29 -6.51
N ALA A 151 -5.75 8.85 -5.73
CA ALA A 151 -7.03 8.26 -5.41
C ALA A 151 -8.15 9.16 -5.91
N ARG A 152 -9.17 8.55 -6.52
CA ARG A 152 -10.37 9.27 -6.95
C ARG A 152 -11.55 8.86 -6.10
N CYS A 153 -12.23 9.84 -5.53
CA CYS A 153 -13.35 9.67 -4.63
C CYS A 153 -14.50 10.58 -5.03
N VAL A 154 -15.72 10.16 -4.73
CA VAL A 154 -16.91 11.01 -4.87
C VAL A 154 -17.23 11.63 -3.52
N ALA A 155 -17.32 12.96 -3.47
CA ALA A 155 -17.67 13.67 -2.24
C ALA A 155 -19.09 13.31 -1.78
N PRO A 156 -19.29 12.94 -0.51
CA PRO A 156 -20.63 12.78 0.05
C PRO A 156 -21.32 14.15 0.23
N PRO A 157 -22.63 14.20 0.52
CA PRO A 157 -23.30 15.43 0.92
C PRO A 157 -22.63 16.08 2.13
N ALA A 158 -22.56 17.43 2.14
CA ALA A 158 -21.93 18.17 3.23
C ALA A 158 -22.58 17.93 4.60
N ALA A 159 -23.88 17.65 4.64
CA ALA A 159 -24.59 17.29 5.86
C ALA A 159 -23.97 16.04 6.52
N ASP A 160 -23.62 15.01 5.76
CA ASP A 160 -23.03 13.76 6.28
C ASP A 160 -21.61 13.99 6.79
N ALA A 161 -20.86 14.88 6.13
CA ALA A 161 -19.49 15.23 6.53
C ALA A 161 -19.42 16.06 7.83
N LEU A 162 -20.51 16.73 8.19
CA LEU A 162 -20.57 17.67 9.33
C LEU A 162 -21.26 17.10 10.57
N LEU A 163 -22.13 16.09 10.43
CA LEU A 163 -22.93 15.52 11.52
C LEU A 163 -22.10 14.90 12.67
N GLY A 164 -20.81 14.66 12.48
CA GLY A 164 -19.92 14.15 13.53
C GLY A 164 -19.26 15.21 14.41
N ARG A 165 -19.41 16.49 14.09
CA ARG A 165 -19.02 17.59 14.97
C ARG A 165 -20.29 18.13 15.64
N ALA A 166 -20.57 17.67 16.85
CA ALA A 166 -21.52 18.34 17.73
C ALA A 166 -21.26 19.84 17.66
N ALA A 167 -22.26 20.56 17.12
CA ALA A 167 -22.52 21.99 17.22
C ALA A 167 -21.43 22.83 17.93
N GLN A 168 -20.30 23.03 17.32
CA GLN A 168 -19.50 24.23 17.58
C GLN A 168 -19.79 25.19 16.43
N GLN A 169 -20.63 26.14 16.77
CA GLN A 169 -21.00 27.32 16.04
C GLN A 169 -19.72 28.00 15.55
N VAL A 170 -19.44 27.91 14.28
CA VAL A 170 -18.42 28.70 13.65
C VAL A 170 -19.12 29.73 12.80
N ASP A 171 -19.34 30.89 13.40
CA ASP A 171 -19.59 32.13 12.68
C ASP A 171 -18.28 32.48 11.94
N SER A 172 -18.11 31.97 10.75
CA SER A 172 -17.08 32.44 9.82
C SER A 172 -17.66 32.51 8.42
N PRO A 173 -17.54 33.65 7.74
CA PRO A 173 -18.03 33.81 6.38
C PRO A 173 -17.14 33.10 5.33
N GLU A 174 -16.11 32.40 5.74
CA GLU A 174 -15.23 31.62 4.88
C GLU A 174 -15.68 30.17 4.90
N GLY A 175 -16.10 29.70 3.74
CA GLY A 175 -16.72 28.41 3.45
C GLY A 175 -16.28 27.23 4.31
N LEU A 176 -17.24 26.36 4.60
CA LEU A 176 -17.07 25.11 5.34
C LEU A 176 -15.93 24.27 4.77
N VAL A 177 -14.85 24.11 5.52
CA VAL A 177 -13.72 23.26 5.14
C VAL A 177 -13.88 21.92 5.85
N ALA A 178 -14.30 20.91 5.13
CA ALA A 178 -14.23 19.53 5.61
C ALA A 178 -12.82 18.96 5.30
N GLY A 179 -12.11 18.51 6.30
CA GLY A 179 -10.85 17.83 6.12
C GLY A 179 -11.07 16.52 5.33
N VAL A 180 -10.28 16.30 4.29
CA VAL A 180 -10.28 15.04 3.54
C VAL A 180 -9.17 14.16 4.08
N THR A 181 -9.53 12.98 4.55
CA THR A 181 -8.57 11.99 5.05
C THR A 181 -8.61 10.77 4.12
N ILE A 182 -7.46 10.27 3.73
CA ILE A 182 -7.37 9.02 2.98
C ILE A 182 -7.04 7.90 3.95
N ALA A 183 -7.71 6.79 3.81
CA ALA A 183 -7.40 5.57 4.54
C ALA A 183 -7.04 4.45 3.58
N ALA A 184 -5.99 3.72 3.88
CA ALA A 184 -5.62 2.49 3.19
C ALA A 184 -5.62 1.33 4.19
N ARG A 185 -6.10 0.17 3.76
CA ARG A 185 -6.02 -1.05 4.56
C ARG A 185 -4.74 -1.79 4.20
N ASP A 186 -3.93 -2.11 5.19
CA ASP A 186 -2.77 -2.98 5.02
C ASP A 186 -3.19 -4.44 4.76
N GLY A 187 -2.25 -5.29 4.37
CA GLY A 187 -2.49 -6.71 4.11
C GLY A 187 -2.98 -7.51 5.33
N VAL A 188 -2.97 -6.92 6.52
CA VAL A 188 -3.40 -7.52 7.79
C VAL A 188 -4.79 -7.00 8.22
N GLY A 189 -5.33 -6.01 7.51
CA GLY A 189 -6.67 -5.47 7.75
C GLY A 189 -6.71 -4.21 8.61
N THR A 190 -5.57 -3.65 9.01
CA THR A 190 -5.48 -2.41 9.78
C THR A 190 -5.72 -1.19 8.88
N ILE A 191 -6.57 -0.26 9.32
CA ILE A 191 -6.86 0.99 8.61
C ILE A 191 -5.87 2.06 9.08
N LYS A 192 -5.12 2.64 8.16
CA LYS A 192 -4.29 3.81 8.41
C LYS A 192 -4.86 5.02 7.68
N THR A 193 -4.87 6.15 8.34
CA THR A 193 -5.43 7.41 7.85
C THR A 193 -4.33 8.42 7.57
N PHE A 194 -4.44 9.13 6.46
CA PHE A 194 -3.55 10.21 6.05
C PHE A 194 -4.37 11.48 5.91
N GLU A 195 -3.97 12.54 6.60
CA GLU A 195 -4.61 13.84 6.46
C GLU A 195 -4.04 14.57 5.24
N VAL A 196 -4.92 15.21 4.48
CA VAL A 196 -4.53 16.11 3.37
C VAL A 196 -4.38 17.50 3.97
N ALA A 197 -3.15 18.02 3.95
CA ALA A 197 -2.83 19.37 4.39
C ALA A 197 -3.27 20.43 3.38
#